data_1ae6f1ba87c47393c88c88a544d2a2b6
#
_entry.id   1ae6f1ba87c47393c88c88a544d2a2b6
#
_cell.length_a   1.000
_cell.length_b   1.000
_cell.length_c   1.000
_cell.angle_alpha   90.00
_cell.angle_beta   90.00
_cell.angle_gamma   90.00
#
_symmetry.space_group_name_H-M   'P 1'
#
loop_
_entity.id
_entity.type
_entity.pdbx_description
1 polymer ?
#
loop_
_entity_poly.entity_id
_entity_poly.type
_entity_poly.pdbx_seq_one_letter_code
_entity_poly.pdbx_strand_id
1 'polypeptide(L)'
;EGLFEHRGKNSVFNFVADLKSFRPDKLHLTNAYDSPEISGTLKADFTGNTIDNVEGNIRIDSLSFKTAPSEFFINKFQIAASGHSLDRRLTITSDVINGEINGSYSFETIIPSLMNTFKGYLPALIKATQKEKKTKENNFSLLLTIENTDSISKTLKLPVTIVNQSRIVGHYNNKYNKFRVEAFLPGFKVGASAFESG
;
A
#
# COMPACT_ATOMS: atom_id res chain seq x y z
N GLU A 1 13.40 16.90 -13.17
CA GLU A 1 12.90 18.30 -13.22
C GLU A 1 11.72 18.41 -12.26
N GLY A 2 11.63 19.50 -11.49
CA GLY A 2 10.58 19.59 -10.51
C GLY A 2 10.45 20.96 -9.85
N LEU A 3 9.27 21.21 -9.28
CA LEU A 3 8.93 22.37 -8.49
C LEU A 3 8.65 21.94 -7.05
N PHE A 4 9.29 22.58 -6.09
CA PHE A 4 8.95 22.52 -4.69
C PHE A 4 8.64 23.94 -4.21
N GLU A 5 7.43 24.15 -3.71
CA GLU A 5 7.04 25.44 -3.12
C GLU A 5 6.48 25.22 -1.72
N HIS A 6 6.93 26.02 -0.79
CA HIS A 6 6.35 26.09 0.55
C HIS A 6 5.38 27.27 0.61
N ARG A 7 4.06 26.97 0.63
CA ARG A 7 2.98 27.95 0.67
C ARG A 7 2.29 27.91 2.04
N GLY A 8 2.80 28.70 2.99
CA GLY A 8 2.18 28.80 4.31
C GLY A 8 2.08 27.45 5.05
N LYS A 9 0.86 26.95 5.25
CA LYS A 9 0.63 25.67 5.94
C LYS A 9 0.76 24.43 5.09
N ASN A 10 0.84 24.56 3.75
CA ASN A 10 0.94 23.42 2.83
C ASN A 10 2.16 23.57 1.93
N SER A 11 2.82 22.47 1.66
CA SER A 11 3.87 22.37 0.64
C SER A 11 3.29 21.79 -0.64
N VAL A 12 3.75 22.29 -1.77
CA VAL A 12 3.38 21.83 -3.11
C VAL A 12 4.57 21.09 -3.70
N PHE A 13 4.34 19.90 -4.19
CA PHE A 13 5.33 19.03 -4.82
C PHE A 13 4.85 18.71 -6.22
N ASN A 14 5.61 19.12 -7.22
CA ASN A 14 5.38 18.75 -8.60
C ASN A 14 6.73 18.40 -9.21
N PHE A 15 6.98 17.13 -9.48
CA PHE A 15 8.24 16.70 -10.07
C PHE A 15 8.11 15.45 -10.93
N VAL A 16 9.05 15.30 -11.84
CA VAL A 16 9.27 14.10 -12.64
C VAL A 16 10.70 13.63 -12.41
N ALA A 17 10.86 12.35 -12.13
CA ALA A 17 12.16 11.72 -11.94
C ALA A 17 12.24 10.41 -12.74
N ASP A 18 13.25 10.33 -13.61
CA ASP A 18 13.58 9.08 -14.30
C ASP A 18 14.58 8.29 -13.46
N LEU A 19 14.12 7.16 -12.95
CA LEU A 19 14.94 6.24 -12.19
C LEU A 19 15.56 5.23 -13.15
N LYS A 20 16.88 5.28 -13.27
CA LYS A 20 17.66 4.35 -14.07
C LYS A 20 18.56 3.55 -13.14
N SER A 21 18.19 2.30 -12.88
CA SER A 21 18.95 1.40 -12.00
C SER A 21 19.23 2.01 -10.62
N PHE A 22 18.21 2.63 -10.03
CA PHE A 22 18.31 3.21 -8.70
C PHE A 22 18.57 2.10 -7.65
N ARG A 23 19.59 2.28 -6.85
CA ARG A 23 20.08 1.31 -5.85
C ARG A 23 19.77 1.80 -4.43
N PRO A 24 18.61 1.45 -3.82
CA PRO A 24 18.26 1.91 -2.48
C PRO A 24 19.19 1.37 -1.38
N ASP A 25 19.81 0.21 -1.57
CA ASP A 25 20.82 -0.34 -0.68
C ASP A 25 22.06 0.54 -0.57
N LYS A 26 22.49 1.16 -1.66
CA LYS A 26 23.64 2.06 -1.69
C LYS A 26 23.39 3.36 -0.92
N LEU A 27 22.15 3.75 -0.77
CA LEU A 27 21.74 4.90 0.03
C LEU A 27 21.31 4.52 1.46
N HIS A 28 21.54 3.26 1.86
CA HIS A 28 21.15 2.74 3.18
C HIS A 28 19.64 2.85 3.49
N LEU A 29 18.80 2.87 2.44
CA LEU A 29 17.34 2.94 2.58
C LEU A 29 16.72 1.58 2.90
N THR A 30 17.39 0.49 2.54
CA THR A 30 16.95 -0.87 2.83
C THR A 30 18.11 -1.85 2.84
N ASN A 31 18.00 -2.86 3.71
CA ASN A 31 18.88 -4.03 3.76
C ASN A 31 18.08 -5.33 3.56
N ALA A 32 16.80 -5.21 3.17
CA ALA A 32 15.88 -6.36 3.09
C ALA A 32 16.10 -7.22 1.85
N TYR A 33 16.76 -6.69 0.82
CA TYR A 33 16.93 -7.35 -0.46
C TYR A 33 18.39 -7.33 -0.89
N ASP A 34 18.80 -8.40 -1.59
CA ASP A 34 20.13 -8.48 -2.17
C ASP A 34 20.20 -7.67 -3.46
N SER A 35 21.04 -6.62 -3.41
CA SER A 35 21.30 -5.75 -4.56
C SER A 35 20.04 -5.24 -5.28
N PRO A 36 19.07 -4.63 -4.57
CA PRO A 36 17.84 -4.18 -5.18
C PRO A 36 18.10 -3.06 -6.18
N GLU A 37 17.42 -3.14 -7.33
CA GLU A 37 17.49 -2.16 -8.42
C GLU A 37 16.09 -1.76 -8.83
N ILE A 38 15.83 -0.46 -8.89
CA ILE A 38 14.54 0.12 -9.26
C ILE A 38 14.72 0.98 -10.50
N SER A 39 13.88 0.76 -11.50
CA SER A 39 13.79 1.62 -12.69
C SER A 39 12.35 2.00 -12.97
N GLY A 40 12.15 3.16 -13.59
CA GLY A 40 10.83 3.67 -13.95
C GLY A 40 10.78 5.18 -13.96
N THR A 41 9.70 5.75 -14.48
CA THR A 41 9.46 7.20 -14.46
C THR A 41 8.45 7.53 -13.37
N LEU A 42 8.92 8.21 -12.33
CA LEU A 42 8.11 8.71 -11.22
C LEU A 42 7.59 10.11 -11.54
N LYS A 43 6.28 10.29 -11.45
CA LYS A 43 5.59 11.58 -11.55
C LYS A 43 4.85 11.81 -10.24
N ALA A 44 5.08 12.95 -9.61
CA ALA A 44 4.43 13.31 -8.37
C ALA A 44 3.83 14.70 -8.51
N ASP A 45 2.56 14.82 -8.17
CA ASP A 45 1.81 16.07 -8.14
C ASP A 45 0.89 16.02 -6.92
N PHE A 46 1.35 16.59 -5.82
CA PHE A 46 0.60 16.58 -4.58
C PHE A 46 0.86 17.80 -3.71
N THR A 47 -0.08 18.08 -2.83
CA THR A 47 0.03 19.08 -1.80
C THR A 47 -0.08 18.43 -0.43
N GLY A 48 0.51 19.05 0.57
CA GLY A 48 0.47 18.57 1.95
C GLY A 48 1.83 18.64 2.62
N ASN A 49 1.85 18.55 3.94
CA ASN A 49 3.08 18.56 4.75
C ASN A 49 3.12 17.42 5.78
N THR A 50 2.07 16.63 5.86
CA THR A 50 1.99 15.39 6.64
C THR A 50 1.28 14.33 5.82
N ILE A 51 1.53 13.07 6.14
CA ILE A 51 0.86 11.95 5.45
C ILE A 51 -0.67 12.02 5.56
N ASP A 52 -1.18 12.65 6.62
CA ASP A 52 -2.61 12.77 6.87
C ASP A 52 -3.28 13.95 6.13
N ASN A 53 -2.53 14.85 5.50
CA ASN A 53 -3.10 15.96 4.74
C ASN A 53 -2.60 16.01 3.29
N VAL A 54 -2.03 14.91 2.81
CA VAL A 54 -1.63 14.77 1.41
C VAL A 54 -2.86 14.68 0.51
N GLU A 55 -2.90 15.52 -0.51
CA GLU A 55 -3.86 15.48 -1.61
C GLU A 55 -3.12 15.58 -2.94
N GLY A 56 -3.53 14.79 -3.91
CA GLY A 56 -2.90 14.74 -5.23
C GLY A 56 -2.62 13.32 -5.68
N ASN A 57 -1.65 13.16 -6.56
CA ASN A 57 -1.33 11.85 -7.11
C ASN A 57 0.19 11.62 -7.24
N ILE A 58 0.54 10.35 -7.15
CA ILE A 58 1.87 9.83 -7.45
C ILE A 58 1.68 8.71 -8.45
N ARG A 59 2.40 8.76 -9.54
CA ARG A 59 2.37 7.76 -10.62
C ARG A 59 3.77 7.29 -10.94
N ILE A 60 3.92 6.00 -11.14
CA ILE A 60 5.15 5.39 -11.64
C ILE A 60 4.78 4.65 -12.93
N ASP A 61 5.43 5.02 -14.02
CA ASP A 61 5.31 4.36 -15.31
C ASP A 61 6.51 3.42 -15.49
N SER A 62 6.26 2.22 -16.02
CA SER A 62 7.27 1.20 -16.33
C SER A 62 8.14 0.84 -15.12
N LEU A 63 7.51 0.62 -13.96
CA LEU A 63 8.22 0.20 -12.76
C LEU A 63 8.82 -1.20 -12.95
N SER A 64 10.14 -1.29 -12.86
CA SER A 64 10.88 -2.54 -12.76
C SER A 64 11.57 -2.58 -11.41
N PHE A 65 11.42 -3.69 -10.71
CA PHE A 65 12.15 -3.99 -9.48
C PHE A 65 12.88 -5.31 -9.64
N LYS A 66 14.20 -5.27 -9.49
CA LYS A 66 15.07 -6.43 -9.56
C LYS A 66 15.74 -6.68 -8.23
N THR A 67 15.89 -7.93 -7.89
CA THR A 67 16.78 -8.42 -6.82
C THR A 67 17.23 -9.82 -7.22
N ALA A 68 18.47 -10.21 -6.94
CA ALA A 68 18.93 -11.55 -7.31
C ALA A 68 18.15 -12.64 -6.55
N PRO A 69 17.57 -13.66 -7.20
CA PRO A 69 17.56 -13.96 -8.65
C PRO A 69 16.25 -13.59 -9.38
N SER A 70 15.41 -12.69 -8.87
CA SER A 70 14.05 -12.44 -9.39
C SER A 70 13.78 -10.99 -9.67
N GLU A 71 12.79 -10.73 -10.51
CA GLU A 71 12.32 -9.40 -10.86
C GLU A 71 10.80 -9.40 -11.06
N PHE A 72 10.20 -8.22 -10.93
CA PHE A 72 8.83 -7.99 -11.39
C PHE A 72 8.74 -6.66 -12.15
N PHE A 73 7.69 -6.54 -12.94
CA PHE A 73 7.41 -5.38 -13.75
C PHE A 73 5.94 -4.97 -13.58
N ILE A 74 5.70 -3.66 -13.44
CA ILE A 74 4.36 -3.06 -13.40
C ILE A 74 4.34 -1.92 -14.43
N ASN A 75 3.44 -2.00 -15.43
CA ASN A 75 3.37 -0.98 -16.47
C ASN A 75 3.00 0.39 -15.93
N LYS A 76 2.00 0.41 -15.06
CA LYS A 76 1.50 1.63 -14.43
C LYS A 76 1.12 1.36 -12.99
N PHE A 77 1.65 2.17 -12.10
CA PHE A 77 1.24 2.21 -10.71
C PHE A 77 0.88 3.64 -10.34
N GLN A 78 -0.31 3.88 -9.82
CA GLN A 78 -0.77 5.19 -9.42
C GLN A 78 -1.47 5.13 -8.07
N ILE A 79 -1.14 6.08 -7.20
CA ILE A 79 -1.86 6.36 -5.96
C ILE A 79 -2.40 7.77 -6.06
N ALA A 80 -3.69 7.96 -5.77
CA ALA A 80 -4.30 9.28 -5.66
C ALA A 80 -5.02 9.40 -4.32
N ALA A 81 -4.82 10.54 -3.65
CA ALA A 81 -5.46 10.88 -2.39
C ALA A 81 -6.23 12.18 -2.54
N SER A 82 -7.45 12.23 -2.03
CA SER A 82 -8.30 13.41 -2.04
C SER A 82 -9.22 13.44 -0.83
N GLY A 83 -9.84 14.60 -0.59
CA GLY A 83 -10.80 14.81 0.48
C GLY A 83 -10.17 15.09 1.84
N HIS A 84 -10.99 15.54 2.78
CA HIS A 84 -10.55 16.03 4.08
C HIS A 84 -11.18 15.24 5.22
N SER A 85 -10.44 15.07 6.30
CA SER A 85 -10.84 14.52 7.63
C SER A 85 -11.91 13.43 7.64
N LEU A 86 -13.17 13.75 7.31
CA LEU A 86 -14.32 12.87 7.43
C LEU A 86 -14.71 12.17 6.12
N ASP A 87 -14.24 12.69 4.99
CA ASP A 87 -14.57 12.18 3.65
C ASP A 87 -13.30 12.11 2.79
N ARG A 88 -12.43 11.19 3.14
CA ARG A 88 -11.18 10.94 2.44
C ARG A 88 -11.34 9.81 1.45
N ARG A 89 -10.67 9.95 0.34
CA ARG A 89 -10.58 8.91 -0.69
C ARG A 89 -9.12 8.66 -1.05
N LEU A 90 -8.71 7.40 -0.96
CA LEU A 90 -7.46 6.92 -1.48
C LEU A 90 -7.76 5.90 -2.56
N THR A 91 -7.18 6.08 -3.74
CA THR A 91 -7.25 5.10 -4.82
C THR A 91 -5.87 4.58 -5.17
N ILE A 92 -5.79 3.29 -5.45
CA ILE A 92 -4.62 2.63 -6.03
C ILE A 92 -5.05 2.04 -7.35
N THR A 93 -4.31 2.30 -8.40
CA THR A 93 -4.57 1.77 -9.73
C THR A 93 -3.30 1.22 -10.34
N SER A 94 -3.30 -0.05 -10.71
CA SER A 94 -2.21 -0.68 -11.44
C SER A 94 -2.72 -1.89 -12.24
N ASP A 95 -1.85 -2.49 -13.02
CA ASP A 95 -2.08 -3.77 -13.69
C ASP A 95 -2.09 -4.97 -12.73
N VAL A 96 -1.76 -4.78 -11.45
CA VAL A 96 -1.69 -5.86 -10.45
C VAL A 96 -2.69 -5.67 -9.32
N ILE A 97 -2.90 -4.42 -8.88
CA ILE A 97 -3.80 -4.11 -7.77
C ILE A 97 -4.61 -2.85 -8.08
N ASN A 98 -5.91 -2.95 -7.91
CA ASN A 98 -6.82 -1.81 -7.96
C ASN A 98 -7.58 -1.73 -6.64
N GLY A 99 -7.63 -0.56 -6.05
CA GLY A 99 -8.23 -0.42 -4.74
C GLY A 99 -8.73 0.98 -4.45
N GLU A 100 -9.64 1.03 -3.51
CA GLU A 100 -10.23 2.27 -3.01
C GLU A 100 -10.50 2.16 -1.52
N ILE A 101 -10.13 3.20 -0.79
CA ILE A 101 -10.48 3.39 0.62
C ILE A 101 -11.25 4.70 0.72
N ASN A 102 -12.47 4.65 1.25
CA ASN A 102 -13.33 5.82 1.45
C ASN A 102 -13.76 5.93 2.90
N GLY A 103 -13.72 7.13 3.44
CA GLY A 103 -14.22 7.44 4.77
C GLY A 103 -13.29 8.31 5.60
N SER A 104 -13.50 8.29 6.91
CA SER A 104 -12.66 8.99 7.87
C SER A 104 -11.55 8.07 8.35
N TYR A 105 -10.30 8.41 8.08
CA TYR A 105 -9.15 7.64 8.55
C TYR A 105 -7.89 8.51 8.63
N SER A 106 -6.95 8.04 9.43
CA SER A 106 -5.61 8.61 9.53
C SER A 106 -4.59 7.57 9.12
N PHE A 107 -3.73 7.91 8.17
CA PHE A 107 -2.64 7.02 7.73
C PHE A 107 -1.69 6.65 8.86
N GLU A 108 -1.48 7.56 9.83
CA GLU A 108 -0.64 7.28 10.99
C GLU A 108 -1.21 6.19 11.90
N THR A 109 -2.54 6.07 11.96
CA THR A 109 -3.21 5.20 12.93
C THR A 109 -3.96 4.03 12.31
N ILE A 110 -4.17 4.00 11.00
CA ILE A 110 -4.92 2.92 10.32
C ILE A 110 -4.26 1.55 10.55
N ILE A 111 -2.95 1.44 10.37
CA ILE A 111 -2.24 0.17 10.56
C ILE A 111 -2.23 -0.26 12.03
N PRO A 112 -1.83 0.59 13.00
CA PRO A 112 -1.95 0.26 14.42
C PRO A 112 -3.37 -0.13 14.85
N SER A 113 -4.39 0.59 14.35
CA SER A 113 -5.79 0.32 14.68
C SER A 113 -6.24 -1.05 14.15
N LEU A 114 -5.92 -1.39 12.90
CA LEU A 114 -6.20 -2.70 12.32
C LEU A 114 -5.49 -3.80 13.10
N MET A 115 -4.21 -3.65 13.40
CA MET A 115 -3.42 -4.62 14.16
C MET A 115 -4.01 -4.86 15.56
N ASN A 116 -4.46 -3.81 16.27
CA ASN A 116 -5.12 -3.95 17.56
C ASN A 116 -6.44 -4.72 17.46
N THR A 117 -7.23 -4.45 16.41
CA THR A 117 -8.47 -5.19 16.15
C THR A 117 -8.19 -6.66 15.85
N PHE A 118 -7.24 -6.94 14.95
CA PHE A 118 -6.86 -8.31 14.60
C PHE A 118 -6.28 -9.09 15.77
N LYS A 119 -5.54 -8.45 16.68
CA LYS A 119 -5.04 -9.07 17.90
C LYS A 119 -6.16 -9.67 18.75
N GLY A 120 -7.34 -9.02 18.79
CA GLY A 120 -8.51 -9.55 19.48
C GLY A 120 -9.05 -10.84 18.86
N TYR A 121 -8.91 -11.01 17.54
CA TYR A 121 -9.41 -12.20 16.82
C TYR A 121 -8.34 -13.27 16.59
N LEU A 122 -7.08 -12.88 16.43
CA LEU A 122 -5.96 -13.74 16.07
C LEU A 122 -4.73 -13.51 16.97
N PRO A 123 -4.85 -13.70 18.29
CA PRO A 123 -3.78 -13.37 19.24
C PRO A 123 -2.49 -14.17 19.01
N ALA A 124 -2.59 -15.36 18.44
CA ALA A 124 -1.45 -16.23 18.16
C ALA A 124 -0.57 -15.72 16.98
N LEU A 125 -1.15 -14.92 16.07
CA LEU A 125 -0.44 -14.43 14.88
C LEU A 125 0.17 -13.04 15.07
N ILE A 126 -0.33 -12.27 16.04
CA ILE A 126 0.05 -10.86 16.22
C ILE A 126 0.79 -10.69 17.54
N LYS A 127 2.12 -10.60 17.47
CA LYS A 127 2.94 -10.27 18.64
C LYS A 127 2.69 -8.82 19.08
N ALA A 128 2.47 -8.62 20.37
CA ALA A 128 2.26 -7.29 20.96
C ALA A 128 3.56 -6.48 20.89
N THR A 129 3.67 -5.55 19.95
CA THR A 129 4.90 -4.78 19.75
C THR A 129 4.75 -3.26 19.85
N GLN A 130 3.59 -2.71 20.15
CA GLN A 130 3.50 -1.25 20.26
C GLN A 130 2.64 -0.80 21.45
N LYS A 131 3.17 0.19 22.19
CA LYS A 131 2.41 0.97 23.18
C LYS A 131 1.20 1.60 22.48
N GLU A 132 0.04 1.53 23.11
CA GLU A 132 -1.19 2.16 22.64
C GLU A 132 -0.95 3.67 22.43
N LYS A 133 -0.70 4.07 21.20
CA LYS A 133 -0.85 5.47 20.80
C LYS A 133 -2.36 5.76 20.78
N LYS A 134 -2.77 6.93 21.25
CA LYS A 134 -4.15 7.41 21.12
C LYS A 134 -4.55 7.26 19.66
N THR A 135 -5.43 6.31 19.37
CA THR A 135 -5.90 6.03 18.01
C THR A 135 -6.88 7.13 17.62
N LYS A 136 -6.61 7.82 16.51
CA LYS A 136 -7.61 8.67 15.87
C LYS A 136 -8.80 7.81 15.44
N GLU A 137 -9.97 8.41 15.29
CA GLU A 137 -11.15 7.69 14.80
C GLU A 137 -10.93 7.26 13.35
N ASN A 138 -11.08 5.96 13.09
CA ASN A 138 -10.97 5.35 11.76
C ASN A 138 -12.31 4.66 11.45
N ASN A 139 -13.01 5.16 10.44
CA ASN A 139 -14.27 4.61 9.94
C ASN A 139 -14.25 4.67 8.41
N PHE A 140 -13.96 3.55 7.76
CA PHE A 140 -13.79 3.51 6.32
C PHE A 140 -14.29 2.22 5.68
N SER A 141 -14.55 2.30 4.40
CA SER A 141 -14.79 1.15 3.52
C SER A 141 -13.58 0.93 2.63
N LEU A 142 -13.30 -0.32 2.33
CA LEU A 142 -12.19 -0.77 1.50
C LEU A 142 -12.74 -1.67 0.38
N LEU A 143 -12.30 -1.44 -0.83
CA LEU A 143 -12.47 -2.33 -1.98
C LEU A 143 -11.09 -2.58 -2.60
N LEU A 144 -10.71 -3.85 -2.75
CA LEU A 144 -9.49 -4.26 -3.46
C LEU A 144 -9.83 -5.31 -4.50
N THR A 145 -9.23 -5.17 -5.67
CA THR A 145 -9.12 -6.22 -6.68
C THR A 145 -7.65 -6.47 -6.91
N ILE A 146 -7.22 -7.71 -6.79
CA ILE A 146 -5.81 -8.12 -6.89
C ILE A 146 -5.72 -9.15 -8.00
N GLU A 147 -4.84 -8.91 -8.95
CA GLU A 147 -4.50 -9.81 -10.03
C GLU A 147 -3.44 -10.83 -9.58
N ASN A 148 -2.86 -11.57 -10.53
CA ASN A 148 -1.78 -12.50 -10.21
C ASN A 148 -0.56 -11.75 -9.65
N THR A 149 -0.09 -12.17 -8.47
CA THR A 149 1.06 -11.57 -7.78
C THR A 149 2.30 -12.46 -7.77
N ASP A 150 2.37 -13.51 -8.59
CA ASP A 150 3.44 -14.54 -8.49
C ASP A 150 4.85 -13.92 -8.58
N SER A 151 5.12 -13.09 -9.58
CA SER A 151 6.41 -12.42 -9.73
C SER A 151 6.72 -11.46 -8.57
N ILE A 152 5.71 -10.71 -8.11
CA ILE A 152 5.85 -9.76 -6.99
C ILE A 152 6.11 -10.52 -5.69
N SER A 153 5.27 -11.52 -5.40
CA SER A 153 5.38 -12.31 -4.17
C SER A 153 6.72 -13.03 -4.08
N LYS A 154 7.18 -13.59 -5.20
CA LYS A 154 8.48 -14.25 -5.28
C LYS A 154 9.64 -13.26 -5.07
N THR A 155 9.59 -12.11 -5.73
CA THR A 155 10.66 -11.11 -5.68
C THR A 155 10.73 -10.41 -4.33
N LEU A 156 9.59 -10.07 -3.75
CA LEU A 156 9.49 -9.42 -2.44
C LEU A 156 9.47 -10.42 -1.28
N LYS A 157 9.53 -11.72 -1.56
CA LYS A 157 9.47 -12.81 -0.57
C LYS A 157 8.23 -12.70 0.32
N LEU A 158 7.08 -12.39 -0.30
CA LEU A 158 5.83 -12.29 0.43
C LEU A 158 5.32 -13.67 0.84
N PRO A 159 4.71 -13.82 2.01
CA PRO A 159 4.22 -15.11 2.48
C PRO A 159 2.97 -15.59 1.73
N VAL A 160 2.29 -14.70 1.01
CA VAL A 160 1.06 -14.97 0.25
C VAL A 160 1.24 -14.60 -1.21
N THR A 161 0.77 -15.47 -2.09
CA THR A 161 0.70 -15.24 -3.54
C THR A 161 -0.75 -15.38 -3.99
N ILE A 162 -1.28 -14.38 -4.66
CA ILE A 162 -2.57 -14.44 -5.35
C ILE A 162 -2.32 -15.03 -6.74
N VAL A 163 -3.02 -16.11 -7.07
CA VAL A 163 -2.86 -16.82 -8.36
C VAL A 163 -3.90 -16.34 -9.36
N ASN A 164 -5.14 -16.20 -8.92
CA ASN A 164 -6.26 -15.75 -9.74
C ASN A 164 -6.82 -14.45 -9.20
N GLN A 165 -7.46 -13.66 -10.09
CA GLN A 165 -8.08 -12.40 -9.69
C GLN A 165 -8.94 -12.58 -8.44
N SER A 166 -8.62 -11.82 -7.45
CA SER A 166 -9.23 -11.87 -6.13
C SER A 166 -9.86 -10.54 -5.76
N ARG A 167 -10.95 -10.57 -5.02
CA ARG A 167 -11.67 -9.38 -4.57
C ARG A 167 -11.85 -9.39 -3.07
N ILE A 168 -11.54 -8.26 -2.45
CA ILE A 168 -11.70 -8.05 -1.00
C ILE A 168 -12.54 -6.80 -0.80
N VAL A 169 -13.61 -6.93 -0.01
CA VAL A 169 -14.46 -5.81 0.43
C VAL A 169 -14.39 -5.76 1.94
N GLY A 170 -14.11 -4.58 2.49
CA GLY A 170 -13.98 -4.40 3.93
C GLY A 170 -14.72 -3.17 4.43
N HIS A 171 -15.14 -3.24 5.68
CA HIS A 171 -15.61 -2.08 6.43
C HIS A 171 -14.99 -2.13 7.83
N TYR A 172 -14.42 -1.02 8.25
CA TYR A 172 -13.74 -0.89 9.53
C TYR A 172 -14.25 0.33 10.31
N ASN A 173 -14.51 0.12 11.60
CA ASN A 173 -14.87 1.19 12.51
C ASN A 173 -14.25 0.91 13.88
N ASN A 174 -13.19 1.64 14.25
CA ASN A 174 -12.49 1.41 15.51
C ASN A 174 -13.27 1.89 16.74
N LYS A 175 -14.15 2.89 16.60
CA LYS A 175 -14.98 3.38 17.70
C LYS A 175 -15.91 2.30 18.26
N TYR A 176 -16.43 1.47 17.37
CA TYR A 176 -17.32 0.35 17.73
C TYR A 176 -16.60 -1.00 17.73
N ASN A 177 -15.27 -0.99 17.50
CA ASN A 177 -14.46 -2.20 17.32
C ASN A 177 -15.08 -3.18 16.32
N LYS A 178 -15.62 -2.64 15.21
CA LYS A 178 -16.27 -3.41 14.15
C LYS A 178 -15.35 -3.55 12.96
N PHE A 179 -15.14 -4.78 12.54
CA PHE A 179 -14.44 -5.11 11.32
C PHE A 179 -15.22 -6.19 10.57
N ARG A 180 -15.59 -5.90 9.34
CA ARG A 180 -16.22 -6.85 8.42
C ARG A 180 -15.37 -6.95 7.17
N VAL A 181 -15.05 -8.16 6.75
CA VAL A 181 -14.36 -8.43 5.49
C VAL A 181 -15.05 -9.56 4.79
N GLU A 182 -15.25 -9.38 3.51
CA GLU A 182 -15.68 -10.39 2.56
C GLU A 182 -14.57 -10.53 1.53
N ALA A 183 -14.06 -11.73 1.33
CA ALA A 183 -12.99 -12.01 0.39
C ALA A 183 -13.39 -13.14 -0.54
N PHE A 184 -13.27 -12.90 -1.84
CA PHE A 184 -13.34 -13.90 -2.88
C PHE A 184 -11.91 -14.17 -3.38
N LEU A 185 -11.37 -15.33 -3.05
CA LEU A 185 -10.00 -15.73 -3.30
C LEU A 185 -9.99 -17.08 -4.06
N PRO A 186 -10.23 -17.09 -5.37
CA PRO A 186 -10.39 -18.34 -6.14
C PRO A 186 -9.10 -19.14 -6.27
N GLY A 187 -7.94 -18.53 -6.05
CA GLY A 187 -6.66 -19.22 -6.02
C GLY A 187 -5.60 -18.40 -5.33
N PHE A 188 -4.98 -18.98 -4.29
CA PHE A 188 -3.88 -18.36 -3.58
C PHE A 188 -2.92 -19.41 -3.00
N LYS A 189 -1.70 -18.99 -2.69
CA LYS A 189 -0.68 -19.83 -2.04
C LYS A 189 -0.24 -19.16 -0.75
N VAL A 190 0.03 -19.96 0.28
CA VAL A 190 0.66 -19.52 1.53
C VAL A 190 1.89 -20.40 1.75
N GLY A 191 3.07 -19.83 1.60
CA GLY A 191 4.31 -20.59 1.56
C GLY A 191 4.27 -21.63 0.43
N ALA A 192 4.45 -22.91 0.78
CA ALA A 192 4.40 -24.04 -0.17
C ALA A 192 2.98 -24.60 -0.43
N SER A 193 1.98 -24.17 0.33
CA SER A 193 0.61 -24.68 0.23
C SER A 193 -0.20 -23.87 -0.77
N ALA A 194 -0.87 -24.55 -1.73
CA ALA A 194 -1.78 -23.94 -2.69
C ALA A 194 -3.24 -24.22 -2.29
N PHE A 195 -4.10 -23.24 -2.48
CA PHE A 195 -5.53 -23.30 -2.21
C PHE A 195 -6.27 -22.82 -3.46
N GLU A 196 -7.20 -23.64 -3.95
CA GLU A 196 -8.06 -23.32 -5.09
C GLU A 196 -9.51 -23.58 -4.70
N SER A 197 -10.40 -22.67 -5.08
CA SER A 197 -11.84 -22.92 -4.98
C SER A 197 -12.24 -23.89 -6.10
N GLY A 198 -12.79 -25.04 -5.75
CA GLY A 198 -13.41 -25.95 -6.71
C GLY A 198 -14.70 -25.37 -7.28
#